data_19f2e7ff842fe146e4c6ced3de575fbf
#
_entry.id   19f2e7ff842fe146e4c6ced3de575fbf
#
_cell.length_a   1.000
_cell.length_b   1.000
_cell.length_c   1.000
_cell.angle_alpha   90.00
_cell.angle_beta   90.00
_cell.angle_gamma   90.00
#
_symmetry.space_group_name_H-M   'P 1'
#
loop_
_entity.id
_entity.type
_entity.pdbx_description
1 polymer ?
#
loop_
_entity_poly.entity_id
_entity_poly.type
_entity_poly.pdbx_seq_one_letter_code
_entity_poly.pdbx_strand_id
1 'polypeptide(L)'
;MTTEPLHRRIYADLEGRILSGDLAPGERIPFEHELTERYGCSRMTVSKALSELAGRGLVTRRRRAGSFVAQPKAHAAFLAIPDLSAEVRQRGQVYDYALLNQAEREPVDKAETELAAGGRLLELTCLHSADAIPLALEHRLIALAAAPQAKTVDFQSVPPGSWLLDYEPWTQAENRIGAVEADSRSARLLKVKPGAACLYVERRTWRDGQGVTRVRQVFPGDRYDLVALFSSAHAKAPTR
;
A
#
# COMPACT_ATOMS: atom_id res chain seq x y z
N MET A 1 36.76 13.01 -5.42
CA MET A 1 35.43 12.64 -6.06
C MET A 1 35.30 11.14 -5.92
N THR A 2 34.54 10.70 -4.93
CA THR A 2 34.26 9.27 -4.70
C THR A 2 33.23 8.81 -5.74
N THR A 3 33.71 8.06 -6.74
CA THR A 3 32.83 7.47 -7.77
C THR A 3 31.90 6.46 -7.08
N GLU A 4 30.61 6.71 -7.14
CA GLU A 4 29.62 5.80 -6.57
C GLU A 4 29.79 4.38 -7.15
N PRO A 5 29.78 3.33 -6.31
CA PRO A 5 29.96 1.96 -6.76
C PRO A 5 28.91 1.57 -7.81
N LEU A 6 29.36 0.94 -8.91
CA LEU A 6 28.52 0.65 -10.08
C LEU A 6 27.28 -0.18 -9.74
N HIS A 7 27.34 -1.10 -8.75
CA HIS A 7 26.18 -1.84 -8.30
C HIS A 7 25.10 -0.94 -7.67
N ARG A 8 25.48 0.17 -7.00
CA ARG A 8 24.52 1.15 -6.47
C ARG A 8 23.83 1.96 -7.58
N ARG A 9 24.59 2.32 -8.63
CA ARG A 9 24.01 2.99 -9.80
C ARG A 9 22.97 2.10 -10.50
N ILE A 10 23.29 0.81 -10.70
CA ILE A 10 22.34 -0.17 -11.26
C ILE A 10 21.13 -0.33 -10.35
N TYR A 11 21.35 -0.42 -9.04
CA TYR A 11 20.29 -0.48 -8.05
C TYR A 11 19.36 0.73 -8.18
N ALA A 12 19.91 1.96 -8.13
CA ALA A 12 19.14 3.20 -8.18
C ALA A 12 18.35 3.37 -9.51
N ASP A 13 18.94 3.00 -10.65
CA ASP A 13 18.25 3.06 -11.95
C ASP A 13 17.08 2.08 -12.01
N LEU A 14 17.29 0.83 -11.60
CA LEU A 14 16.21 -0.17 -11.59
C LEU A 14 15.13 0.17 -10.56
N GLU A 15 15.51 0.62 -9.37
CA GLU A 15 14.57 1.12 -8.35
C GLU A 15 13.74 2.28 -8.90
N GLY A 16 14.38 3.29 -9.50
CA GLY A 16 13.68 4.43 -10.10
C GLY A 16 12.67 4.00 -11.17
N ARG A 17 13.02 3.06 -12.04
CA ARG A 17 12.13 2.54 -13.09
C ARG A 17 10.98 1.69 -12.55
N ILE A 18 11.20 0.98 -11.45
CA ILE A 18 10.12 0.26 -10.73
C ILE A 18 9.17 1.26 -10.07
N LEU A 19 9.73 2.29 -9.43
CA LEU A 19 8.95 3.30 -8.71
C LEU A 19 8.20 4.25 -9.65
N SER A 20 8.76 4.56 -10.83
CA SER A 20 8.07 5.38 -11.85
C SER A 20 6.99 4.61 -12.61
N GLY A 21 6.96 3.26 -12.48
CA GLY A 21 6.04 2.41 -13.25
C GLY A 21 6.55 2.06 -14.66
N ASP A 22 7.77 2.50 -15.05
CA ASP A 22 8.39 2.10 -16.33
C ASP A 22 8.65 0.60 -16.41
N LEU A 23 8.75 -0.04 -15.24
CA LEU A 23 8.75 -1.49 -15.05
C LEU A 23 7.54 -1.86 -14.19
N ALA A 24 6.50 -2.40 -14.81
CA ALA A 24 5.25 -2.72 -14.15
C ALA A 24 5.37 -3.92 -13.16
N PRO A 25 4.55 -4.00 -12.10
CA PRO A 25 4.49 -5.16 -11.22
C PRO A 25 4.26 -6.47 -11.99
N GLY A 26 5.14 -7.45 -11.76
CA GLY A 26 5.13 -8.74 -12.48
C GLY A 26 5.87 -8.71 -13.82
N GLU A 27 6.27 -7.56 -14.31
CA GLU A 27 7.09 -7.46 -15.51
C GLU A 27 8.47 -8.06 -15.29
N ARG A 28 9.03 -8.65 -16.34
CA ARG A 28 10.37 -9.23 -16.28
C ARG A 28 11.42 -8.13 -16.43
N ILE A 29 12.32 -8.06 -15.46
CA ILE A 29 13.53 -7.24 -15.56
C ILE A 29 14.42 -7.84 -16.64
N PRO A 30 15.13 -7.03 -17.44
CA PRO A 30 16.10 -7.53 -18.41
C PRO A 30 17.03 -8.58 -17.82
N PHE A 31 17.43 -9.55 -18.61
CA PHE A 31 18.30 -10.62 -18.12
C PHE A 31 19.64 -10.07 -17.62
N GLU A 32 20.28 -10.82 -16.71
CA GLU A 32 21.59 -10.41 -16.15
C GLU A 32 22.63 -10.13 -17.23
N HIS A 33 22.62 -10.87 -18.36
CA HIS A 33 23.55 -10.63 -19.47
C HIS A 33 23.24 -9.32 -20.22
N GLU A 34 21.97 -9.00 -20.43
CA GLU A 34 21.54 -7.73 -21.04
C GLU A 34 21.92 -6.53 -20.16
N LEU A 35 21.77 -6.69 -18.84
CA LEU A 35 22.20 -5.68 -17.87
C LEU A 35 23.73 -5.55 -17.82
N THR A 36 24.50 -6.65 -17.93
CA THR A 36 25.96 -6.59 -18.04
C THR A 36 26.44 -5.82 -19.26
N GLU A 37 25.81 -6.05 -20.40
CA GLU A 37 26.10 -5.29 -21.62
C GLU A 37 25.71 -3.82 -21.49
N ARG A 38 24.51 -3.54 -21.00
CA ARG A 38 23.99 -2.16 -20.86
C ARG A 38 24.83 -1.30 -19.92
N TYR A 39 25.30 -1.87 -18.80
CA TYR A 39 26.07 -1.12 -17.79
C TYR A 39 27.59 -1.32 -17.89
N GLY A 40 28.07 -2.12 -18.83
CA GLY A 40 29.51 -2.38 -19.05
C GLY A 40 30.20 -2.97 -17.80
N CYS A 41 29.55 -3.92 -17.11
CA CYS A 41 30.03 -4.42 -15.82
C CYS A 41 30.01 -5.94 -15.73
N SER A 42 30.58 -6.47 -14.65
CA SER A 42 30.58 -7.91 -14.41
C SER A 42 29.21 -8.44 -14.00
N ARG A 43 28.94 -9.71 -14.30
CA ARG A 43 27.73 -10.40 -13.85
C ARG A 43 27.55 -10.37 -12.32
N MET A 44 28.66 -10.42 -11.57
CA MET A 44 28.62 -10.31 -10.10
C MET A 44 28.09 -8.96 -9.63
N THR A 45 28.42 -7.88 -10.34
CA THR A 45 27.95 -6.52 -10.03
C THR A 45 26.43 -6.40 -10.23
N VAL A 46 25.91 -6.92 -11.35
CA VAL A 46 24.47 -6.99 -11.64
C VAL A 46 23.76 -7.87 -10.62
N SER A 47 24.29 -9.06 -10.36
CA SER A 47 23.67 -10.01 -9.41
C SER A 47 23.60 -9.42 -8.00
N LYS A 48 24.60 -8.63 -7.58
CA LYS A 48 24.58 -7.92 -6.29
C LYS A 48 23.45 -6.88 -6.24
N ALA A 49 23.30 -6.05 -7.26
CA ALA A 49 22.22 -5.06 -7.34
C ALA A 49 20.83 -5.72 -7.33
N LEU A 50 20.64 -6.79 -8.12
CA LEU A 50 19.38 -7.54 -8.14
C LEU A 50 19.11 -8.26 -6.81
N SER A 51 20.13 -8.70 -6.08
CA SER A 51 19.98 -9.32 -4.77
C SER A 51 19.58 -8.28 -3.70
N GLU A 52 20.13 -7.07 -3.78
CA GLU A 52 19.71 -5.95 -2.91
C GLU A 52 18.26 -5.55 -3.18
N LEU A 53 17.84 -5.43 -4.45
CA LEU A 53 16.45 -5.18 -4.83
C LEU A 53 15.51 -6.31 -4.36
N ALA A 54 15.98 -7.57 -4.45
CA ALA A 54 15.21 -8.71 -3.96
C ALA A 54 15.12 -8.73 -2.42
N GLY A 55 16.19 -8.37 -1.72
CA GLY A 55 16.19 -8.22 -0.26
C GLY A 55 15.23 -7.14 0.24
N ARG A 56 15.00 -6.11 -0.57
CA ARG A 56 14.00 -5.05 -0.30
C ARG A 56 12.60 -5.36 -0.85
N GLY A 57 12.40 -6.54 -1.39
CA GLY A 57 11.09 -6.95 -1.88
C GLY A 57 10.65 -6.30 -3.19
N LEU A 58 11.49 -5.51 -3.85
CA LEU A 58 11.19 -4.87 -5.14
C LEU A 58 11.30 -5.83 -6.32
N VAL A 59 12.06 -6.93 -6.17
CA VAL A 59 12.33 -7.91 -7.21
C VAL A 59 12.12 -9.32 -6.68
N THR A 60 11.52 -10.19 -7.49
CA THR A 60 11.44 -11.63 -7.24
C THR A 60 12.34 -12.38 -8.21
N ARG A 61 13.32 -13.13 -7.69
CA ARG A 61 14.22 -13.97 -8.51
C ARG A 61 13.62 -15.38 -8.65
N ARG A 62 13.41 -15.81 -9.89
CA ARG A 62 12.90 -17.17 -10.20
C ARG A 62 14.02 -17.98 -10.89
N ARG A 63 14.33 -19.14 -10.32
CA ARG A 63 15.35 -20.02 -10.87
C ARG A 63 15.02 -20.35 -12.32
N ARG A 64 15.99 -20.14 -13.23
CA ARG A 64 15.89 -20.35 -14.69
C ARG A 64 14.93 -19.41 -15.44
N ALA A 65 14.06 -18.67 -14.78
CA ALA A 65 13.08 -17.78 -15.41
C ALA A 65 13.54 -16.31 -15.44
N GLY A 66 14.49 -15.92 -14.57
CA GLY A 66 14.99 -14.55 -14.46
C GLY A 66 14.49 -13.80 -13.24
N SER A 67 14.62 -12.49 -13.28
CA SER A 67 14.16 -11.57 -12.24
C SER A 67 12.90 -10.83 -12.73
N PHE A 68 11.96 -10.62 -11.83
CA PHE A 68 10.68 -9.95 -12.13
C PHE A 68 10.46 -8.86 -11.10
N VAL A 69 9.84 -7.76 -11.51
CA VAL A 69 9.34 -6.78 -10.56
C VAL A 69 8.41 -7.50 -9.59
N ALA A 70 8.65 -7.34 -8.30
CA ALA A 70 7.83 -8.00 -7.31
C ALA A 70 6.38 -7.51 -7.48
N GLN A 71 5.51 -8.45 -7.72
CA GLN A 71 4.11 -8.23 -7.40
C GLN A 71 4.01 -8.26 -5.88
N PRO A 72 3.27 -7.35 -5.24
CA PRO A 72 2.92 -7.53 -3.84
C PRO A 72 2.39 -8.95 -3.71
N LYS A 73 3.16 -9.86 -3.12
CA LYS A 73 2.66 -11.21 -2.89
C LYS A 73 1.50 -11.05 -1.94
N ALA A 74 0.31 -11.40 -2.39
CA ALA A 74 -0.81 -11.70 -1.50
C ALA A 74 -0.39 -12.89 -0.62
N HIS A 75 0.36 -12.60 0.42
CA HIS A 75 0.54 -13.53 1.52
C HIS A 75 -0.72 -13.46 2.36
N ALA A 76 -1.55 -14.47 2.22
CA ALA A 76 -2.87 -14.64 2.80
C ALA A 76 -3.85 -13.54 2.40
N ALA A 77 -5.06 -13.90 1.97
CA ALA A 77 -6.12 -13.00 1.54
C ALA A 77 -6.53 -11.94 2.61
N PHE A 78 -6.03 -12.07 3.83
CA PHE A 78 -6.11 -11.10 4.93
C PHE A 78 -5.12 -9.92 4.79
N LEU A 79 -4.11 -10.01 3.92
CA LEU A 79 -3.00 -9.07 3.82
C LEU A 79 -2.97 -8.29 2.49
N ALA A 80 -3.84 -8.61 1.54
CA ALA A 80 -4.04 -7.72 0.42
C ALA A 80 -4.57 -6.40 0.98
N ILE A 81 -3.92 -5.29 0.63
CA ILE A 81 -4.47 -3.98 0.89
C ILE A 81 -5.55 -3.79 -0.17
N PRO A 82 -6.86 -3.96 0.13
CA PRO A 82 -7.87 -3.74 -0.86
C PRO A 82 -7.92 -2.25 -1.17
N ASP A 83 -7.87 -1.90 -2.44
CA ASP A 83 -8.37 -0.61 -2.89
C ASP A 83 -9.90 -0.65 -2.78
N LEU A 84 -10.45 0.13 -1.85
CA LEU A 84 -11.89 0.15 -1.59
C LEU A 84 -12.70 0.56 -2.84
N SER A 85 -12.13 1.43 -3.68
CA SER A 85 -12.76 1.83 -4.93
C SER A 85 -12.82 0.66 -5.92
N ALA A 86 -11.76 -0.11 -6.03
CA ALA A 86 -11.71 -1.30 -6.87
C ALA A 86 -12.65 -2.40 -6.34
N GLU A 87 -12.68 -2.59 -5.02
CA GLU A 87 -13.56 -3.58 -4.38
C GLU A 87 -15.05 -3.29 -4.64
N VAL A 88 -15.49 -2.04 -4.45
CA VAL A 88 -16.87 -1.62 -4.73
C VAL A 88 -17.23 -1.83 -6.20
N ARG A 89 -16.34 -1.44 -7.12
CA ARG A 89 -16.56 -1.63 -8.56
C ARG A 89 -16.60 -3.12 -8.96
N GLN A 90 -15.77 -3.97 -8.36
CA GLN A 90 -15.78 -5.42 -8.62
C GLN A 90 -17.11 -6.08 -8.17
N ARG A 91 -17.78 -5.51 -7.20
CA ARG A 91 -19.15 -5.91 -6.77
C ARG A 91 -20.23 -5.37 -7.71
N GLY A 92 -19.87 -4.66 -8.78
CA GLY A 92 -20.82 -4.04 -9.71
C GLY A 92 -21.52 -2.79 -9.21
N GLN A 93 -21.00 -2.21 -8.12
CA GLN A 93 -21.56 -1.02 -7.47
C GLN A 93 -20.86 0.26 -7.95
N VAL A 94 -21.56 1.38 -7.88
CA VAL A 94 -21.02 2.71 -8.15
C VAL A 94 -20.28 3.19 -6.90
N TYR A 95 -18.96 3.38 -7.04
CA TYR A 95 -18.16 3.95 -5.98
C TYR A 95 -18.21 5.47 -6.03
N ASP A 96 -18.40 6.09 -4.86
CA ASP A 96 -18.32 7.53 -4.65
C ASP A 96 -17.43 7.84 -3.43
N TYR A 97 -16.85 9.03 -3.43
CA TYR A 97 -15.85 9.45 -2.45
C TYR A 97 -16.00 10.94 -2.15
N ALA A 98 -15.88 11.30 -0.87
CA ALA A 98 -15.86 12.67 -0.41
C ALA A 98 -14.72 12.90 0.58
N LEU A 99 -13.85 13.88 0.31
CA LEU A 99 -12.90 14.43 1.27
C LEU A 99 -13.65 15.35 2.23
N LEU A 100 -13.68 15.00 3.52
CA LEU A 100 -14.37 15.77 4.56
C LEU A 100 -13.44 16.75 5.27
N ASN A 101 -12.15 16.40 5.39
CA ASN A 101 -11.13 17.25 6.02
C ASN A 101 -9.75 16.90 5.48
N GLN A 102 -8.92 17.93 5.33
CA GLN A 102 -7.50 17.82 5.04
C GLN A 102 -6.73 18.86 5.84
N ALA A 103 -5.71 18.45 6.56
CA ALA A 103 -4.85 19.36 7.34
C ALA A 103 -3.41 18.83 7.42
N GLU A 104 -2.45 19.73 7.26
CA GLU A 104 -1.06 19.45 7.60
C GLU A 104 -0.82 19.85 9.06
N ARG A 105 -0.32 18.95 9.89
CA ARG A 105 -0.12 19.21 11.33
C ARG A 105 1.09 18.49 11.91
N GLU A 106 1.49 18.92 13.09
CA GLU A 106 2.47 18.22 13.92
C GLU A 106 1.87 16.96 14.54
N PRO A 107 2.70 15.93 14.85
CA PRO A 107 2.28 14.76 15.60
C PRO A 107 1.85 15.15 17.03
N VAL A 108 0.80 14.52 17.56
CA VAL A 108 0.23 14.83 18.88
C VAL A 108 0.49 13.75 19.94
N ASP A 109 0.93 12.57 19.53
CA ASP A 109 1.26 11.47 20.43
C ASP A 109 2.53 10.73 20.00
N LYS A 110 2.98 9.76 20.80
CA LYS A 110 4.18 8.96 20.53
C LYS A 110 4.06 8.17 19.22
N ALA A 111 2.92 7.56 18.95
CA ALA A 111 2.72 6.75 17.74
C ALA A 111 2.74 7.59 16.46
N GLU A 112 2.20 8.81 16.53
CA GLU A 112 2.28 9.79 15.45
C GLU A 112 3.70 10.36 15.30
N THR A 113 4.42 10.58 16.40
CA THR A 113 5.83 11.01 16.37
C THR A 113 6.71 9.96 15.70
N GLU A 114 6.48 8.68 16.01
CA GLU A 114 7.16 7.56 15.34
C GLU A 114 6.83 7.50 13.84
N LEU A 115 5.56 7.70 13.47
CA LEU A 115 5.13 7.74 12.07
C LEU A 115 5.74 8.93 11.32
N ALA A 116 5.73 10.12 11.93
CA ALA A 116 6.20 11.36 11.33
C ALA A 116 7.72 11.38 11.09
N ALA A 117 8.50 10.58 11.85
CA ALA A 117 9.97 10.48 11.76
C ALA A 117 10.66 11.85 11.74
N GLY A 118 10.23 12.78 12.61
CA GLY A 118 10.75 14.14 12.70
C GLY A 118 10.14 15.14 11.70
N GLY A 119 9.20 14.71 10.85
CA GLY A 119 8.45 15.56 9.93
C GLY A 119 7.03 15.85 10.41
N ARG A 120 6.22 16.39 9.51
CA ARG A 120 4.79 16.67 9.72
C ARG A 120 3.91 15.56 9.12
N LEU A 121 2.67 15.54 9.54
CA LEU A 121 1.66 14.61 9.06
C LEU A 121 0.63 15.35 8.20
N LEU A 122 0.22 14.72 7.11
CA LEU A 122 -1.00 15.08 6.39
C LEU A 122 -2.14 14.24 6.93
N GLU A 123 -3.11 14.89 7.55
CA GLU A 123 -4.32 14.28 8.10
C GLU A 123 -5.46 14.41 7.11
N LEU A 124 -6.12 13.30 6.80
CA LEU A 124 -7.24 13.22 5.89
C LEU A 124 -8.42 12.51 6.56
N THR A 125 -9.62 13.06 6.41
CA THR A 125 -10.85 12.37 6.78
C THR A 125 -11.71 12.25 5.54
N CYS A 126 -12.13 11.02 5.21
CA CYS A 126 -12.82 10.72 3.97
C CYS A 126 -14.05 9.87 4.23
N LEU A 127 -15.08 10.06 3.41
CA LEU A 127 -16.27 9.21 3.37
C LEU A 127 -16.30 8.48 2.03
N HIS A 128 -16.39 7.16 2.10
CA HIS A 128 -16.53 6.29 0.93
C HIS A 128 -17.96 5.78 0.88
N SER A 129 -18.52 5.70 -0.31
CA SER A 129 -19.89 5.23 -0.53
C SER A 129 -19.96 4.21 -1.66
N ALA A 130 -20.94 3.32 -1.59
CA ALA A 130 -21.32 2.38 -2.63
C ALA A 130 -22.81 2.62 -2.96
N ASP A 131 -23.13 2.87 -4.24
CA ASP A 131 -24.48 3.21 -4.69
C ASP A 131 -25.14 4.35 -3.86
N ALA A 132 -24.36 5.41 -3.59
CA ALA A 132 -24.71 6.56 -2.75
C ALA A 132 -25.01 6.23 -1.26
N ILE A 133 -24.76 5.00 -0.83
CA ILE A 133 -24.89 4.57 0.58
C ILE A 133 -23.49 4.65 1.23
N PRO A 134 -23.34 5.36 2.36
CA PRO A 134 -22.09 5.40 3.10
C PRO A 134 -21.61 4.00 3.48
N LEU A 135 -20.37 3.67 3.07
CA LEU A 135 -19.74 2.36 3.28
C LEU A 135 -18.64 2.42 4.31
N ALA A 136 -17.78 3.43 4.25
CA ALA A 136 -16.64 3.55 5.17
C ALA A 136 -16.34 5.01 5.51
N LEU A 137 -16.07 5.26 6.80
CA LEU A 137 -15.45 6.50 7.27
C LEU A 137 -13.96 6.22 7.48
N GLU A 138 -13.13 6.95 6.74
CA GLU A 138 -11.68 6.82 6.79
C GLU A 138 -11.07 8.01 7.51
N HIS A 139 -10.15 7.72 8.44
CA HIS A 139 -9.20 8.69 9.01
C HIS A 139 -7.79 8.22 8.71
N ARG A 140 -7.02 9.04 8.00
CA ARG A 140 -5.68 8.69 7.52
C ARG A 140 -4.66 9.74 7.92
N LEU A 141 -3.48 9.26 8.30
CA LEU A 141 -2.27 10.05 8.48
C LEU A 141 -1.23 9.59 7.46
N ILE A 142 -0.64 10.53 6.75
CA ILE A 142 0.46 10.29 5.82
C ILE A 142 1.68 11.04 6.35
N ALA A 143 2.80 10.34 6.51
CA ALA A 143 4.08 10.92 6.92
C ALA A 143 4.69 11.70 5.75
N LEU A 144 4.75 13.02 5.85
CA LEU A 144 5.29 13.87 4.79
C LEU A 144 6.81 13.71 4.58
N ALA A 145 7.51 13.17 5.58
CA ALA A 145 8.92 12.79 5.44
C ALA A 145 9.10 11.56 4.52
N ALA A 146 8.13 10.64 4.49
CA ALA A 146 8.16 9.44 3.66
C ALA A 146 7.50 9.66 2.28
N ALA A 147 6.46 10.47 2.21
CA ALA A 147 5.66 10.75 1.02
C ALA A 147 5.44 12.27 0.84
N PRO A 148 6.49 13.06 0.55
CA PRO A 148 6.38 14.52 0.42
C PRO A 148 5.45 14.95 -0.71
N GLN A 149 5.29 14.14 -1.75
CA GLN A 149 4.40 14.37 -2.89
C GLN A 149 2.93 14.48 -2.47
N ALA A 150 2.54 13.87 -1.35
CA ALA A 150 1.18 13.95 -0.83
C ALA A 150 0.69 15.40 -0.59
N LYS A 151 1.61 16.37 -0.41
CA LYS A 151 1.24 17.79 -0.26
C LYS A 151 0.60 18.40 -1.51
N THR A 152 0.95 17.89 -2.69
CA THR A 152 0.53 18.46 -3.98
C THR A 152 -0.59 17.69 -4.66
N VAL A 153 -1.02 16.58 -4.05
CA VAL A 153 -2.09 15.75 -4.56
C VAL A 153 -3.45 16.40 -4.29
N ASP A 154 -4.29 16.45 -5.31
CA ASP A 154 -5.69 16.83 -5.15
C ASP A 154 -6.51 15.64 -4.60
N PHE A 155 -6.53 15.52 -3.28
CA PHE A 155 -7.34 14.50 -2.61
C PHE A 155 -8.86 14.77 -2.63
N GLN A 156 -9.34 15.83 -3.29
CA GLN A 156 -10.76 15.94 -3.59
C GLN A 156 -11.15 15.02 -4.75
N SER A 157 -10.25 14.83 -5.70
CA SER A 157 -10.47 14.03 -6.89
C SER A 157 -9.96 12.59 -6.79
N VAL A 158 -8.93 12.34 -5.97
CA VAL A 158 -8.26 11.04 -5.86
C VAL A 158 -8.31 10.53 -4.43
N PRO A 159 -8.88 9.34 -4.17
CA PRO A 159 -8.87 8.74 -2.83
C PRO A 159 -7.44 8.47 -2.36
N PRO A 160 -7.09 8.83 -1.12
CA PRO A 160 -5.70 8.71 -0.65
C PRO A 160 -5.22 7.26 -0.58
N GLY A 161 -6.12 6.29 -0.38
CA GLY A 161 -5.78 4.87 -0.41
C GLY A 161 -5.32 4.41 -1.79
N SER A 162 -6.06 4.77 -2.85
CA SER A 162 -5.72 4.45 -4.24
C SER A 162 -4.41 5.12 -4.65
N TRP A 163 -4.26 6.42 -4.33
CA TRP A 163 -3.02 7.14 -4.62
C TRP A 163 -1.79 6.48 -3.97
N LEU A 164 -1.88 6.12 -2.68
CA LEU A 164 -0.76 5.45 -1.98
C LEU A 164 -0.41 4.08 -2.57
N LEU A 165 -1.40 3.34 -3.08
CA LEU A 165 -1.14 2.05 -3.72
C LEU A 165 -0.42 2.20 -5.06
N ASP A 166 -0.72 3.27 -5.79
CA ASP A 166 -0.17 3.52 -7.13
C ASP A 166 1.22 4.18 -7.07
N TYR A 167 1.46 5.07 -6.10
CA TYR A 167 2.62 5.96 -6.11
C TYR A 167 3.60 5.76 -4.96
N GLU A 168 3.19 5.11 -3.87
CA GLU A 168 4.03 4.92 -2.69
C GLU A 168 4.16 3.43 -2.32
N PRO A 169 5.14 2.73 -2.91
CA PRO A 169 5.36 1.32 -2.60
C PRO A 169 5.70 1.15 -1.11
N TRP A 170 5.07 0.17 -0.50
CA TRP A 170 5.35 -0.25 0.87
C TRP A 170 6.08 -1.59 0.87
N THR A 171 6.94 -1.80 1.88
CA THR A 171 7.67 -3.07 2.06
C THR A 171 7.07 -3.93 3.18
N GLN A 172 6.34 -3.29 4.09
CA GLN A 172 5.68 -3.96 5.22
C GLN A 172 4.33 -3.30 5.52
N ALA A 173 3.34 -4.11 5.87
CA ALA A 173 2.04 -3.65 6.34
C ALA A 173 1.57 -4.48 7.54
N GLU A 174 0.93 -3.79 8.49
CA GLU A 174 0.21 -4.39 9.62
C GLU A 174 -1.27 -4.03 9.50
N ASN A 175 -2.15 -5.02 9.61
CA ASN A 175 -3.58 -4.83 9.71
C ASN A 175 -4.06 -5.25 11.08
N ARG A 176 -4.84 -4.40 11.74
CA ARG A 176 -5.58 -4.71 12.96
C ARG A 176 -7.07 -4.57 12.68
N ILE A 177 -7.81 -5.61 12.94
CA ILE A 177 -9.24 -5.67 12.69
C ILE A 177 -9.94 -5.87 14.01
N GLY A 178 -11.02 -5.13 14.25
CA GLY A 178 -11.79 -5.23 15.48
C GLY A 178 -13.18 -4.65 15.32
N ALA A 179 -13.95 -4.68 16.40
CA ALA A 179 -15.29 -4.10 16.46
C ALA A 179 -15.29 -2.82 17.31
N VAL A 180 -16.15 -1.88 16.95
CA VAL A 180 -16.36 -0.62 17.65
C VAL A 180 -17.83 -0.20 17.51
N GLU A 181 -18.33 0.52 18.48
CA GLU A 181 -19.63 1.18 18.37
C GLU A 181 -19.48 2.52 17.64
N ALA A 182 -20.44 2.84 16.78
CA ALA A 182 -20.48 4.13 16.11
C ALA A 182 -20.76 5.24 17.13
N ASP A 183 -19.82 6.16 17.31
CA ASP A 183 -20.04 7.38 18.05
C ASP A 183 -21.01 8.33 17.28
N SER A 184 -21.45 9.41 17.91
CA SER A 184 -22.43 10.33 17.33
C SER A 184 -21.96 10.94 15.99
N ARG A 185 -20.65 11.17 15.80
CA ARG A 185 -20.08 11.71 14.57
C ARG A 185 -20.07 10.65 13.48
N SER A 186 -19.50 9.47 13.78
CA SER A 186 -19.44 8.34 12.85
C SER A 186 -20.85 7.87 12.45
N ALA A 187 -21.76 7.77 13.42
CA ALA A 187 -23.14 7.38 13.16
C ALA A 187 -23.84 8.31 12.17
N ARG A 188 -23.69 9.63 12.34
CA ARG A 188 -24.26 10.62 11.42
C ARG A 188 -23.69 10.51 10.02
N LEU A 189 -22.34 10.40 9.88
CA LEU A 189 -21.65 10.31 8.59
C LEU A 189 -21.97 9.00 7.87
N LEU A 190 -21.96 7.89 8.59
CA LEU A 190 -22.26 6.55 8.05
C LEU A 190 -23.78 6.29 7.89
N LYS A 191 -24.63 7.23 8.32
CA LYS A 191 -26.11 7.09 8.31
C LYS A 191 -26.57 5.80 9.02
N VAL A 192 -26.04 5.56 10.22
CA VAL A 192 -26.44 4.49 11.13
C VAL A 192 -26.91 5.07 12.46
N LYS A 193 -27.46 4.24 13.35
CA LYS A 193 -27.83 4.68 14.69
C LYS A 193 -26.56 4.86 15.56
N PRO A 194 -26.52 5.82 16.48
CA PRO A 194 -25.47 5.86 17.51
C PRO A 194 -25.44 4.52 18.27
N GLY A 195 -24.25 4.00 18.56
CA GLY A 195 -24.07 2.68 19.16
C GLY A 195 -24.20 1.51 18.19
N ALA A 196 -24.43 1.75 16.90
CA ALA A 196 -24.45 0.67 15.91
C ALA A 196 -23.08 -0.04 15.89
N ALA A 197 -23.11 -1.38 15.82
CA ALA A 197 -21.90 -2.19 15.69
C ALA A 197 -21.23 -1.93 14.35
N CYS A 198 -19.93 -1.59 14.39
CA CYS A 198 -19.10 -1.35 13.25
C CYS A 198 -17.84 -2.24 13.29
N LEU A 199 -17.39 -2.66 12.13
CA LEU A 199 -16.05 -3.19 11.96
C LEU A 199 -15.08 -2.03 11.82
N TYR A 200 -13.91 -2.10 12.43
CA TYR A 200 -12.82 -1.21 12.04
C TYR A 200 -11.62 -2.00 11.52
N VAL A 201 -10.97 -1.42 10.54
CA VAL A 201 -9.67 -1.87 10.03
C VAL A 201 -8.67 -0.73 10.26
N GLU A 202 -7.68 -0.97 11.10
CA GLU A 202 -6.53 -0.08 11.24
C GLU A 202 -5.35 -0.69 10.49
N ARG A 203 -4.74 0.08 9.60
CA ARG A 203 -3.57 -0.33 8.85
C ARG A 203 -2.44 0.65 9.05
N ARG A 204 -1.24 0.09 9.19
CA ARG A 204 0.03 0.83 9.17
C ARG A 204 0.88 0.26 8.06
N THR A 205 1.55 1.12 7.32
CA THR A 205 2.49 0.70 6.29
C THR A 205 3.84 1.35 6.49
N TRP A 206 4.87 0.61 6.11
CA TRP A 206 6.27 1.06 6.16
C TRP A 206 6.95 0.80 4.82
N ARG A 207 7.92 1.63 4.52
CA ARG A 207 8.88 1.45 3.45
C ARG A 207 10.29 1.48 4.05
N ASP A 208 11.01 0.36 3.95
CA ASP A 208 12.37 0.19 4.48
C ASP A 208 12.51 0.59 5.97
N GLY A 209 11.51 0.22 6.77
CA GLY A 209 11.46 0.54 8.21
C GLY A 209 10.94 1.94 8.55
N GLN A 210 10.78 2.84 7.57
CA GLN A 210 10.18 4.16 7.76
C GLN A 210 8.65 4.08 7.61
N GLY A 211 7.91 4.62 8.58
CA GLY A 211 6.45 4.71 8.51
C GLY A 211 6.01 5.60 7.35
N VAL A 212 5.06 5.11 6.54
CA VAL A 212 4.48 5.86 5.41
C VAL A 212 3.10 6.37 5.77
N THR A 213 2.21 5.48 6.23
CA THR A 213 0.84 5.88 6.56
C THR A 213 0.25 5.02 7.69
N ARG A 214 -0.68 5.64 8.41
CA ARG A 214 -1.61 4.98 9.32
C ARG A 214 -3.01 5.35 8.90
N VAL A 215 -3.86 4.37 8.67
CA VAL A 215 -5.27 4.58 8.33
C VAL A 215 -6.16 3.78 9.25
N ARG A 216 -7.26 4.36 9.66
CA ARG A 216 -8.37 3.69 10.34
C ARG A 216 -9.63 3.88 9.52
N GLN A 217 -10.22 2.78 9.10
CA GLN A 217 -11.48 2.73 8.38
C GLN A 217 -12.53 2.09 9.27
N VAL A 218 -13.72 2.71 9.35
CA VAL A 218 -14.86 2.21 10.14
C VAL A 218 -16.00 1.94 9.19
N PHE A 219 -16.51 0.71 9.23
CA PHE A 219 -17.56 0.19 8.36
C PHE A 219 -18.78 -0.20 9.19
N PRO A 220 -20.00 0.15 8.79
CA PRO A 220 -21.21 -0.44 9.39
C PRO A 220 -21.18 -1.96 9.26
N GLY A 221 -21.44 -2.66 10.37
CA GLY A 221 -21.34 -4.13 10.42
C GLY A 221 -22.39 -4.87 9.58
N ASP A 222 -23.46 -4.18 9.18
CA ASP A 222 -24.51 -4.69 8.28
C ASP A 222 -24.18 -4.48 6.79
N ARG A 223 -23.07 -3.78 6.45
CA ARG A 223 -22.71 -3.41 5.08
C ARG A 223 -21.36 -3.93 4.62
N TYR A 224 -20.54 -4.39 5.55
CA TYR A 224 -19.18 -4.82 5.24
C TYR A 224 -18.75 -6.02 6.08
N ASP A 225 -18.19 -7.01 5.43
CA ASP A 225 -17.57 -8.19 6.01
C ASP A 225 -16.22 -8.45 5.36
N LEU A 226 -15.32 -9.05 6.11
CA LEU A 226 -14.01 -9.47 5.65
C LEU A 226 -14.03 -10.98 5.41
N VAL A 227 -13.88 -11.37 4.17
CA VAL A 227 -13.83 -12.79 3.77
C VAL A 227 -12.42 -13.15 3.35
N ALA A 228 -11.84 -14.18 3.98
CA ALA A 228 -10.57 -14.76 3.59
C ALA A 228 -10.76 -16.23 3.19
N LEU A 229 -10.28 -16.58 2.01
CA LEU A 229 -10.27 -17.96 1.51
C LEU A 229 -8.88 -18.57 1.75
N PHE A 230 -8.85 -19.66 2.48
CA PHE A 230 -7.63 -20.43 2.72
C PHE A 230 -7.72 -21.77 2.00
N SER A 231 -6.71 -22.09 1.18
CA SER A 231 -6.53 -23.46 0.67
C SER A 231 -5.39 -24.13 1.43
N SER A 232 -5.61 -25.35 1.93
CA SER A 232 -4.52 -26.13 2.52
C SER A 232 -3.56 -26.56 1.39
N ALA A 233 -2.26 -26.31 1.58
CA ALA A 233 -1.21 -26.76 0.64
C ALA A 233 -1.10 -28.29 0.51
N HIS A 234 -1.99 -29.07 1.16
CA HIS A 234 -2.01 -30.55 1.20
C HIS A 234 -3.20 -31.18 0.44
N ALA A 235 -3.98 -30.42 -0.30
CA ALA A 235 -4.95 -31.05 -1.20
C ALA A 235 -4.19 -31.71 -2.38
N LYS A 236 -3.79 -33.00 -2.22
CA LYS A 236 -3.36 -33.84 -3.34
C LYS A 236 -4.44 -33.80 -4.40
N ALA A 237 -4.06 -33.46 -5.63
CA ALA A 237 -4.93 -33.65 -6.78
C ALA A 237 -5.42 -35.10 -6.80
N PRO A 238 -6.72 -35.34 -7.06
CA PRO A 238 -7.20 -36.72 -7.24
C PRO A 238 -6.48 -37.32 -8.44
N THR A 239 -5.70 -38.35 -8.20
CA THR A 239 -5.17 -39.24 -9.25
C THR A 239 -6.33 -39.83 -10.00
N ARG A 240 -6.44 -39.53 -11.28
CA ARG A 240 -7.18 -40.36 -12.25
C ARG A 240 -6.24 -41.35 -12.87
#